data_bd5a152d6f7b8602b7f796388e1e929e
#
_entry.id   bd5a152d6f7b8602b7f796388e1e929e
#
_cell.length_a   1.000
_cell.length_b   1.000
_cell.length_c   1.000
_cell.angle_alpha   90.00
_cell.angle_beta   90.00
_cell.angle_gamma   90.00
#
_symmetry.space_group_name_H-M   'P 1'
#
loop_
_entity.id
_entity.type
_entity.pdbx_description
1 polymer ?
#
loop_
_entity_poly.entity_id
_entity_poly.type
_entity_poly.pdbx_seq_one_letter_code
_entity_poly.pdbx_strand_id
1 'polypeptide(L)'
;MKSYPESMRPSGFVGRLAATALLFVSLLGLAACGGEAPPEETVTAETGMREQPVAEPRPDAGAVAERVADYAPFTLTADLGDLGDDQRRMIGLLIDASKIMDDLFWRQAWGDGHEEWLADLPAGPVRELARINYGPWDRLADDRPFVEGVRPKPVGANFYPPDMTAEEFEAWEQPGKDGLYSLVRRDAAGDLELVPYREAYADELERAAELLREAATLAADEGFARYLGLRADALVTDDYQPSDMAWLDMKTNRIDVVIGAIETYEDQLFGYRAAYESFVLLKDMAWSDRLSRFTAFLPELQRGLPVPERYKAEEPGRDSDLNAYDALYYAGDANAGAKTIAINLPNDEEVQLAKGTRRLQLKNAMRAKFEKIMQPIAEVLIVEEQRDHVTFDAFFANTMFHEVAHGLGIKNTVDGSGTVRAALKDVASSIEEGKADVLGLYMITELHERGELGDAELMDYYTTFLAGIFRSVRFGASSAHGRANMVRFNFFADEGAFTADEATGRYRVDFDAMQAAITKLSAKILTLQGDGDYEGAKAFTESLGVIRPELADALARVNAADIPVDVRFEQGAGVLGL
;
A
#
# COMPACT_ATOMS: atom_id res chain seq x y z
N MET A 1 -2.21 54.17 -27.52
CA MET A 1 -2.03 55.52 -26.96
C MET A 1 -2.89 55.63 -25.71
N LYS A 2 -2.28 56.12 -24.64
CA LYS A 2 -2.73 56.38 -23.24
C LYS A 2 -2.54 55.14 -22.35
N SER A 3 -1.49 54.98 -21.63
CA SER A 3 -0.75 55.67 -20.53
C SER A 3 -1.27 55.26 -19.14
N TYR A 4 -0.36 54.51 -18.44
CA TYR A 4 -0.40 54.24 -16.97
C TYR A 4 -0.42 55.51 -16.13
N PRO A 5 -0.72 55.40 -14.83
CA PRO A 5 0.30 55.75 -13.88
C PRO A 5 0.58 54.73 -12.77
N GLU A 6 1.83 54.77 -12.34
CA GLU A 6 2.46 54.17 -11.16
C GLU A 6 1.95 54.75 -9.85
N SER A 7 2.25 54.01 -8.84
CA SER A 7 2.58 54.34 -7.45
C SER A 7 1.57 53.90 -6.38
N MET A 8 2.00 52.98 -5.52
CA MET A 8 2.29 53.21 -4.10
C MET A 8 2.63 51.86 -3.40
N ARG A 9 3.87 51.75 -2.94
CA ARG A 9 4.22 50.84 -1.86
C ARG A 9 3.85 51.48 -0.52
N PRO A 10 3.48 50.69 0.50
CA PRO A 10 4.14 50.82 1.79
C PRO A 10 4.59 49.48 2.41
N SER A 11 5.81 49.51 2.84
CA SER A 11 6.46 49.04 4.09
C SER A 11 5.75 48.04 4.98
N GLY A 12 6.39 46.90 5.15
CA GLY A 12 6.84 46.21 6.38
C GLY A 12 5.82 45.93 7.48
N PHE A 13 5.50 44.64 7.61
CA PHE A 13 5.27 44.08 8.95
C PHE A 13 5.79 42.60 8.94
N VAL A 14 6.81 42.38 9.75
CA VAL A 14 7.36 41.06 10.06
C VAL A 14 6.41 40.44 11.09
N GLY A 15 5.68 39.42 10.67
CA GLY A 15 4.89 38.58 11.55
C GLY A 15 5.29 37.12 11.32
N ARG A 16 6.02 36.55 12.28
CA ARG A 16 6.31 35.10 12.33
C ARG A 16 4.98 34.35 12.47
N LEU A 17 4.59 33.62 11.45
CA LEU A 17 3.61 32.55 11.56
C LEU A 17 4.37 31.24 11.41
N ALA A 18 4.36 30.45 12.47
CA ALA A 18 4.82 29.10 12.49
C ALA A 18 3.90 28.30 11.53
N ALA A 19 4.46 27.81 10.46
CA ALA A 19 3.81 26.86 9.57
C ALA A 19 3.86 25.49 10.27
N THR A 20 2.71 25.05 10.78
CA THR A 20 2.51 23.66 11.20
C THR A 20 2.27 22.87 9.92
N ALA A 21 3.26 22.10 9.48
CA ALA A 21 3.14 21.15 8.38
C ALA A 21 2.13 20.07 8.78
N LEU A 22 0.99 20.01 8.10
CA LEU A 22 0.06 18.89 8.17
C LEU A 22 0.49 17.85 7.14
N LEU A 23 1.12 16.79 7.61
CA LEU A 23 1.37 15.59 6.82
C LEU A 23 0.02 14.93 6.47
N PHE A 24 -0.36 14.97 5.20
CA PHE A 24 -1.35 14.07 4.63
C PHE A 24 -0.64 12.78 4.21
N VAL A 25 -0.60 11.80 5.08
CA VAL A 25 -0.22 10.43 4.70
C VAL A 25 -1.48 9.67 4.40
N SER A 26 -1.82 9.54 3.11
CA SER A 26 -2.81 8.56 2.66
C SER A 26 -2.10 7.21 2.56
N LEU A 27 -2.03 6.48 3.67
CA LEU A 27 -1.52 5.11 3.71
C LEU A 27 -2.58 4.14 3.19
N LEU A 28 -2.47 3.73 1.95
CA LEU A 28 -2.97 2.48 1.43
C LEU A 28 -1.78 1.53 1.27
N GLY A 29 -1.30 1.03 2.39
CA GLY A 29 -0.34 -0.07 2.43
C GLY A 29 -0.96 -1.24 3.16
N LEU A 30 -1.20 -2.32 2.46
CA LEU A 30 -1.45 -3.61 3.09
C LEU A 30 -0.16 -4.10 3.74
N ALA A 31 -0.20 -4.13 5.07
CA ALA A 31 0.67 -4.89 5.95
C ALA A 31 2.19 -4.71 5.79
N ALA A 32 2.74 -3.80 6.57
CA ALA A 32 3.99 -4.03 7.26
C ALA A 32 3.89 -3.38 8.63
N CYS A 33 4.26 -4.12 9.67
CA CYS A 33 4.19 -3.77 11.06
C CYS A 33 4.92 -2.47 11.38
N GLY A 34 4.21 -1.47 11.89
CA GLY A 34 4.78 -0.31 12.54
C GLY A 34 4.61 -0.43 14.04
N GLY A 35 5.68 -0.66 14.77
CA GLY A 35 5.66 -0.57 16.22
C GLY A 35 5.60 0.89 16.67
N GLU A 36 4.66 1.20 17.56
CA GLU A 36 4.63 2.46 18.30
C GLU A 36 5.81 2.55 19.27
N ALA A 37 6.45 3.72 19.34
CA ALA A 37 7.44 4.04 20.37
C ALA A 37 6.77 4.06 21.76
N PRO A 38 7.38 3.44 22.78
CA PRO A 38 6.89 3.54 24.16
C PRO A 38 7.15 4.92 24.76
N PRO A 39 6.38 5.32 25.80
CA PRO A 39 6.51 6.61 26.45
C PRO A 39 7.87 6.74 27.19
N GLU A 40 8.41 7.96 27.22
CA GLU A 40 9.63 8.31 27.93
C GLU A 40 9.57 7.93 29.41
N GLU A 41 10.32 6.92 29.81
CA GLU A 41 10.74 6.73 31.21
C GLU A 41 12.15 7.29 31.39
N THR A 42 12.25 8.26 32.26
CA THR A 42 13.53 8.83 32.76
C THR A 42 14.36 7.74 33.40
N VAL A 43 15.43 7.30 32.75
CA VAL A 43 16.40 6.36 33.32
C VAL A 43 17.61 7.15 33.85
N THR A 44 17.75 7.08 35.16
CA THR A 44 18.98 7.52 35.89
C THR A 44 20.15 6.62 35.51
N ALA A 45 21.26 7.24 35.18
CA ALA A 45 22.53 6.56 34.86
C ALA A 45 23.06 5.75 36.06
N GLU A 46 23.11 4.44 35.95
CA GLU A 46 23.97 3.59 36.74
C GLU A 46 24.97 2.86 35.83
N THR A 47 26.24 3.08 36.15
CA THR A 47 27.41 2.43 35.58
C THR A 47 27.44 0.95 35.95
N GLY A 48 27.37 0.06 34.96
CA GLY A 48 27.50 -1.37 35.23
C GLY A 48 27.68 -2.23 33.97
N MET A 49 28.93 -2.71 33.83
CA MET A 49 29.38 -3.89 33.06
C MET A 49 28.71 -4.21 31.71
N ARG A 50 29.49 -4.11 30.64
CA ARG A 50 29.17 -4.66 29.33
C ARG A 50 28.88 -6.17 29.47
N GLU A 51 27.62 -6.54 29.37
CA GLU A 51 27.25 -7.93 29.06
C GLU A 51 27.66 -8.22 27.61
N GLN A 52 28.40 -9.30 27.43
CA GLN A 52 28.67 -9.85 26.09
C GLN A 52 27.35 -10.25 25.46
N PRO A 53 27.10 -9.95 24.18
CA PRO A 53 25.89 -10.40 23.53
C PRO A 53 25.83 -11.94 23.59
N VAL A 54 24.77 -12.44 24.21
CA VAL A 54 24.43 -13.87 24.16
C VAL A 54 24.21 -14.20 22.70
N ALA A 55 24.99 -15.13 22.15
CA ALA A 55 24.81 -15.63 20.80
C ALA A 55 23.38 -16.21 20.70
N GLU A 56 22.53 -15.57 19.90
CA GLU A 56 21.21 -16.11 19.61
C GLU A 56 21.35 -17.51 18.98
N PRO A 57 20.45 -18.45 19.30
CA PRO A 57 20.51 -19.82 18.76
C PRO A 57 20.45 -19.78 17.24
N ARG A 58 21.26 -20.62 16.60
CA ARG A 58 21.28 -20.80 15.13
C ARG A 58 19.86 -20.99 14.61
N PRO A 59 19.44 -20.24 13.56
CA PRO A 59 18.20 -20.55 12.88
C PRO A 59 18.25 -22.00 12.39
N ASP A 60 17.31 -22.81 12.85
CA ASP A 60 17.17 -24.18 12.36
C ASP A 60 16.80 -24.12 10.86
N ALA A 61 17.48 -24.94 10.05
CA ALA A 61 17.19 -25.01 8.61
C ALA A 61 15.71 -25.39 8.34
N GLY A 62 15.06 -26.12 9.25
CA GLY A 62 13.63 -26.39 9.24
C GLY A 62 12.81 -25.11 9.39
N ALA A 63 13.15 -24.26 10.36
CA ALA A 63 12.48 -23.00 10.59
C ALA A 63 12.60 -22.03 9.39
N VAL A 64 13.75 -22.00 8.69
CA VAL A 64 13.91 -21.17 7.48
C VAL A 64 13.07 -21.71 6.32
N ALA A 65 12.93 -23.04 6.18
CA ALA A 65 12.07 -23.63 5.15
C ALA A 65 10.59 -23.32 5.39
N GLU A 66 10.15 -23.31 6.65
CA GLU A 66 8.79 -22.87 7.03
C GLU A 66 8.57 -21.40 6.66
N ARG A 67 9.56 -20.53 6.87
CA ARG A 67 9.47 -19.11 6.49
C ARG A 67 9.40 -18.89 4.97
N VAL A 68 10.06 -19.74 4.16
CA VAL A 68 9.89 -19.72 2.70
C VAL A 68 8.46 -20.15 2.31
N ALA A 69 7.87 -21.10 3.04
CA ALA A 69 6.51 -21.58 2.78
C ALA A 69 5.44 -20.52 3.10
N ASP A 70 5.75 -19.52 3.95
CA ASP A 70 4.89 -18.36 4.17
C ASP A 70 4.63 -17.54 2.89
N TYR A 71 5.50 -17.69 1.86
CA TYR A 71 5.38 -17.03 0.57
C TYR A 71 4.99 -18.05 -0.53
N ALA A 72 3.68 -18.20 -0.78
CA ALA A 72 3.21 -19.13 -1.81
C ALA A 72 3.71 -18.74 -3.21
N PRO A 73 4.25 -19.66 -4.01
CA PRO A 73 4.62 -19.36 -5.39
C PRO A 73 3.38 -19.12 -6.25
N PHE A 74 3.45 -18.09 -7.11
CA PHE A 74 2.42 -17.76 -8.08
C PHE A 74 3.06 -17.27 -9.38
N THR A 75 2.65 -17.84 -10.51
CA THR A 75 3.14 -17.42 -11.82
C THR A 75 2.38 -16.17 -12.26
N LEU A 76 3.09 -15.03 -12.36
CA LEU A 76 2.51 -13.74 -12.68
C LEU A 76 2.33 -13.61 -14.19
N THR A 77 1.10 -13.78 -14.65
CA THR A 77 0.74 -13.72 -16.07
C THR A 77 -0.38 -12.72 -16.34
N ALA A 78 -0.46 -12.25 -17.59
CA ALA A 78 -1.57 -11.47 -18.13
C ALA A 78 -1.85 -11.87 -19.57
N ASP A 79 -3.03 -11.55 -20.07
CA ASP A 79 -3.39 -11.80 -21.48
C ASP A 79 -2.77 -10.72 -22.38
N LEU A 80 -1.76 -11.12 -23.15
CA LEU A 80 -1.08 -10.29 -24.13
C LEU A 80 -1.60 -10.53 -25.57
N GLY A 81 -2.68 -11.30 -25.76
CA GLY A 81 -3.16 -11.75 -27.08
C GLY A 81 -3.40 -10.61 -28.05
N ASP A 82 -3.96 -9.51 -27.59
CA ASP A 82 -4.31 -8.33 -28.39
C ASP A 82 -3.14 -7.33 -28.60
N LEU A 83 -1.93 -7.60 -28.07
CA LEU A 83 -0.78 -6.72 -28.22
C LEU A 83 0.00 -7.02 -29.50
N GLY A 84 0.32 -5.96 -30.26
CA GLY A 84 1.22 -6.04 -31.42
C GLY A 84 2.69 -6.24 -31.04
N ASP A 85 3.53 -6.54 -32.04
CA ASP A 85 4.95 -6.83 -31.84
C ASP A 85 5.71 -5.68 -31.17
N ASP A 86 5.45 -4.43 -31.57
CA ASP A 86 6.08 -3.24 -30.97
C ASP A 86 5.72 -3.10 -29.48
N GLN A 87 4.45 -3.37 -29.11
CA GLN A 87 4.01 -3.32 -27.73
C GLN A 87 4.65 -4.43 -26.87
N ARG A 88 4.77 -5.64 -27.42
CA ARG A 88 5.46 -6.76 -26.76
C ARG A 88 6.96 -6.45 -26.57
N ARG A 89 7.62 -5.90 -27.61
CA ARG A 89 9.01 -5.45 -27.51
C ARG A 89 9.17 -4.34 -26.47
N MET A 90 8.25 -3.38 -26.44
CA MET A 90 8.24 -2.31 -25.45
C MET A 90 8.15 -2.86 -24.01
N ILE A 91 7.26 -3.82 -23.75
CA ILE A 91 7.17 -4.49 -22.43
C ILE A 91 8.52 -5.14 -22.07
N GLY A 92 9.18 -5.80 -23.01
CA GLY A 92 10.53 -6.37 -22.80
C GLY A 92 11.54 -5.30 -22.34
N LEU A 93 11.58 -4.15 -23.00
CA LEU A 93 12.46 -3.03 -22.63
C LEU A 93 12.12 -2.46 -21.24
N LEU A 94 10.83 -2.33 -20.93
CA LEU A 94 10.37 -1.88 -19.60
C LEU A 94 10.77 -2.86 -18.50
N ILE A 95 10.66 -4.17 -18.74
CA ILE A 95 11.13 -5.21 -17.81
C ILE A 95 12.65 -5.12 -17.62
N ASP A 96 13.42 -4.88 -18.69
CA ASP A 96 14.88 -4.75 -18.58
C ASP A 96 15.28 -3.47 -17.82
N ALA A 97 14.56 -2.36 -17.97
CA ALA A 97 14.74 -1.17 -17.14
C ALA A 97 14.38 -1.44 -15.67
N SER A 98 13.31 -2.19 -15.42
CA SER A 98 12.88 -2.57 -14.08
C SER A 98 13.89 -3.45 -13.35
N LYS A 99 14.61 -4.34 -14.06
CA LYS A 99 15.70 -5.15 -13.47
C LYS A 99 16.85 -4.29 -12.95
N ILE A 100 17.07 -3.12 -13.54
CA ILE A 100 18.06 -2.16 -13.04
C ILE A 100 17.59 -1.58 -11.70
N MET A 101 16.30 -1.25 -11.56
CA MET A 101 15.73 -0.81 -10.27
C MET A 101 15.84 -1.90 -9.20
N ASP A 102 15.70 -3.16 -9.60
CA ASP A 102 15.88 -4.32 -8.71
C ASP A 102 17.31 -4.40 -8.14
N ASP A 103 18.31 -4.24 -8.99
CA ASP A 103 19.73 -4.18 -8.58
C ASP A 103 20.02 -2.98 -7.68
N LEU A 104 19.52 -1.79 -8.03
CA LEU A 104 19.68 -0.58 -7.22
C LEU A 104 19.04 -0.74 -5.83
N PHE A 105 17.87 -1.36 -5.74
CA PHE A 105 17.24 -1.62 -4.45
C PHE A 105 18.05 -2.62 -3.60
N TRP A 106 18.63 -3.67 -4.20
CA TRP A 106 19.56 -4.54 -3.49
C TRP A 106 20.71 -3.75 -2.84
N ARG A 107 21.27 -2.79 -3.58
CA ARG A 107 22.34 -1.92 -3.06
C ARG A 107 21.85 -0.99 -1.95
N GLN A 108 20.60 -0.52 -2.01
CA GLN A 108 19.98 0.30 -0.96
C GLN A 108 19.63 -0.51 0.29
N ALA A 109 19.09 -1.72 0.13
CA ALA A 109 18.65 -2.55 1.24
C ALA A 109 19.80 -3.30 1.93
N TRP A 110 20.75 -3.86 1.14
CA TRP A 110 21.84 -4.70 1.65
C TRP A 110 23.22 -4.08 1.43
N GLY A 111 23.51 -3.66 0.20
CA GLY A 111 24.81 -3.09 -0.18
C GLY A 111 25.33 -3.65 -1.49
N ASP A 112 26.50 -3.13 -1.89
CA ASP A 112 27.22 -3.61 -3.08
C ASP A 112 27.70 -5.05 -2.86
N GLY A 113 27.83 -5.83 -3.96
CA GLY A 113 28.28 -7.22 -3.91
C GLY A 113 27.22 -8.22 -3.45
N HIS A 114 25.94 -7.86 -3.48
CA HIS A 114 24.83 -8.74 -3.10
C HIS A 114 24.76 -10.02 -3.94
N GLU A 115 25.12 -10.01 -5.22
CA GLU A 115 25.13 -11.18 -6.08
C GLU A 115 26.16 -12.24 -5.60
N GLU A 116 27.38 -11.81 -5.25
CA GLU A 116 28.42 -12.68 -4.70
C GLU A 116 27.99 -13.23 -3.34
N TRP A 117 27.46 -12.35 -2.48
CA TRP A 117 26.93 -12.76 -1.18
C TRP A 117 25.82 -13.81 -1.32
N LEU A 118 24.86 -13.62 -2.22
CA LEU A 118 23.80 -14.59 -2.49
C LEU A 118 24.36 -15.92 -3.02
N ALA A 119 25.40 -15.87 -3.88
CA ALA A 119 26.03 -17.08 -4.41
C ALA A 119 26.74 -17.90 -3.32
N ASP A 120 27.29 -17.23 -2.31
CA ASP A 120 27.97 -17.85 -1.17
C ASP A 120 27.01 -18.48 -0.14
N LEU A 121 25.74 -18.04 -0.12
CA LEU A 121 24.74 -18.66 0.75
C LEU A 121 24.49 -20.13 0.36
N PRO A 122 24.16 -21.01 1.35
CA PRO A 122 23.73 -22.37 1.06
C PRO A 122 22.59 -22.39 0.05
N ALA A 123 22.67 -23.26 -0.96
CA ALA A 123 21.57 -23.45 -1.89
C ALA A 123 20.33 -23.99 -1.16
N GLY A 124 19.15 -23.54 -1.57
CA GLY A 124 17.87 -23.94 -0.97
C GLY A 124 17.22 -22.82 -0.14
N PRO A 125 16.50 -23.16 0.96
CA PRO A 125 15.61 -22.21 1.64
C PRO A 125 16.26 -20.90 2.10
N VAL A 126 17.52 -20.95 2.59
CA VAL A 126 18.22 -19.74 3.06
C VAL A 126 18.45 -18.75 1.92
N ARG A 127 18.97 -19.24 0.79
CA ARG A 127 19.19 -18.37 -0.39
C ARG A 127 17.89 -17.88 -1.00
N GLU A 128 16.85 -18.71 -0.96
CA GLU A 128 15.53 -18.37 -1.46
C GLU A 128 14.89 -17.27 -0.59
N LEU A 129 14.91 -17.42 0.74
CA LEU A 129 14.39 -16.41 1.66
C LEU A 129 15.17 -15.10 1.56
N ALA A 130 16.49 -15.17 1.35
CA ALA A 130 17.32 -13.98 1.13
C ALA A 130 16.92 -13.22 -0.15
N ARG A 131 16.59 -13.94 -1.23
CA ARG A 131 16.08 -13.30 -2.46
C ARG A 131 14.71 -12.64 -2.27
N ILE A 132 13.80 -13.30 -1.55
CA ILE A 132 12.46 -12.77 -1.26
C ILE A 132 12.57 -11.47 -0.47
N ASN A 133 13.50 -11.39 0.49
CA ASN A 133 13.60 -10.28 1.43
C ASN A 133 14.65 -9.22 1.04
N TYR A 134 15.39 -9.39 -0.05
CA TYR A 134 16.51 -8.51 -0.47
C TYR A 134 17.56 -8.34 0.63
N GLY A 135 17.88 -9.42 1.31
CA GLY A 135 18.83 -9.41 2.40
C GLY A 135 18.63 -10.58 3.37
N PRO A 136 19.40 -10.62 4.46
CA PRO A 136 19.35 -11.69 5.45
C PRO A 136 18.30 -11.50 6.54
N TRP A 137 17.36 -10.57 6.38
CA TRP A 137 16.35 -10.17 7.36
C TRP A 137 14.95 -10.53 6.89
N ASP A 138 14.16 -11.14 7.75
CA ASP A 138 12.81 -11.59 7.44
C ASP A 138 11.79 -10.46 7.64
N ARG A 139 11.33 -9.85 6.56
CA ARG A 139 10.38 -8.74 6.56
C ARG A 139 9.00 -9.10 7.12
N LEU A 140 8.62 -10.39 7.17
CA LEU A 140 7.40 -10.85 7.83
C LEU A 140 7.60 -11.12 9.33
N ALA A 141 8.82 -10.99 9.85
CA ALA A 141 9.17 -11.27 11.25
C ALA A 141 10.01 -10.14 11.85
N ASP A 142 9.57 -8.89 11.66
CA ASP A 142 10.20 -7.67 12.22
C ASP A 142 11.70 -7.57 11.87
N ASP A 143 12.04 -7.85 10.63
CA ASP A 143 13.41 -7.82 10.10
C ASP A 143 14.41 -8.67 10.92
N ARG A 144 13.96 -9.78 11.52
CA ARG A 144 14.86 -10.70 12.24
C ARG A 144 15.86 -11.35 11.30
N PRO A 145 17.16 -11.37 11.65
CA PRO A 145 18.16 -12.04 10.85
C PRO A 145 17.92 -13.56 10.86
N PHE A 146 17.98 -14.17 9.67
CA PHE A 146 17.87 -15.63 9.49
C PHE A 146 19.16 -16.26 8.94
N VAL A 147 20.21 -15.47 8.75
CA VAL A 147 21.56 -15.92 8.37
C VAL A 147 22.49 -15.78 9.56
N GLU A 148 23.24 -16.85 9.87
CA GLU A 148 24.16 -16.88 11.02
C GLU A 148 25.26 -15.79 10.91
N GLY A 149 25.52 -15.10 11.99
CA GLY A 149 26.55 -14.06 12.08
C GLY A 149 26.16 -12.70 11.50
N VAL A 150 24.94 -12.55 10.99
CA VAL A 150 24.41 -11.27 10.52
C VAL A 150 23.91 -10.46 11.70
N ARG A 151 24.24 -9.16 11.69
CA ARG A 151 23.74 -8.20 12.68
C ARG A 151 22.28 -7.84 12.39
N PRO A 152 21.53 -7.30 13.37
CA PRO A 152 20.21 -6.71 13.11
C PRO A 152 20.25 -5.73 11.93
N LYS A 153 19.14 -5.63 11.21
CA LYS A 153 19.00 -4.71 10.08
C LYS A 153 19.25 -3.28 10.56
N PRO A 154 20.12 -2.51 9.89
CA PRO A 154 20.26 -1.09 10.18
C PRO A 154 18.93 -0.38 9.91
N VAL A 155 18.42 0.43 10.85
CA VAL A 155 17.13 1.13 10.68
C VAL A 155 17.12 2.09 9.48
N GLY A 156 18.28 2.63 9.08
CA GLY A 156 18.45 3.43 7.87
C GLY A 156 18.90 2.63 6.66
N ALA A 157 18.77 1.30 6.67
CA ALA A 157 19.26 0.40 5.61
C ALA A 157 20.70 0.78 5.17
N ASN A 158 20.99 0.77 3.87
CA ASN A 158 22.29 1.22 3.34
C ASN A 158 22.24 2.66 2.78
N PHE A 159 21.26 3.46 3.21
CA PHE A 159 21.19 4.88 2.84
C PHE A 159 22.17 5.75 3.62
N TYR A 160 22.59 5.29 4.82
CA TYR A 160 23.45 6.02 5.76
C TYR A 160 24.70 5.23 6.13
N PRO A 161 25.79 5.90 6.57
CA PRO A 161 26.94 5.21 7.11
C PRO A 161 26.54 4.35 8.33
N PRO A 162 27.04 3.11 8.44
CA PRO A 162 26.62 2.19 9.50
C PRO A 162 27.05 2.63 10.92
N ASP A 163 27.96 3.60 11.03
CA ASP A 163 28.46 4.19 12.26
C ASP A 163 27.83 5.56 12.59
N MET A 164 26.96 6.08 11.70
CA MET A 164 26.26 7.35 11.92
C MET A 164 25.23 7.22 13.04
N THR A 165 25.13 8.24 13.89
CA THR A 165 24.03 8.34 14.88
C THR A 165 22.97 9.34 14.42
N ALA A 166 21.76 9.22 14.97
CA ALA A 166 20.68 10.17 14.68
C ALA A 166 21.07 11.59 15.12
N GLU A 167 21.73 11.73 16.28
CA GLU A 167 22.16 13.00 16.82
C GLU A 167 23.24 13.67 15.94
N GLU A 168 24.17 12.87 15.36
CA GLU A 168 25.17 13.37 14.42
C GLU A 168 24.47 13.93 13.17
N PHE A 169 23.51 13.20 12.59
CA PHE A 169 22.74 13.64 11.44
C PHE A 169 21.90 14.88 11.75
N GLU A 170 21.24 14.94 12.90
CA GLU A 170 20.43 16.09 13.30
C GLU A 170 21.29 17.36 13.47
N ALA A 171 22.47 17.21 14.05
CA ALA A 171 23.42 18.31 14.26
C ALA A 171 24.13 18.77 12.97
N TRP A 172 24.09 17.97 11.92
CA TRP A 172 24.72 18.28 10.64
C TRP A 172 23.94 19.35 9.88
N GLU A 173 24.51 20.55 9.72
CA GLU A 173 23.90 21.68 9.00
C GLU A 173 24.18 21.59 7.49
N GLN A 174 23.51 20.66 6.80
CA GLN A 174 23.62 20.46 5.35
C GLN A 174 22.27 20.75 4.68
N PRO A 175 22.17 21.72 3.75
CA PRO A 175 20.97 21.94 2.96
C PRO A 175 20.60 20.69 2.16
N GLY A 176 19.32 20.30 2.19
CA GLY A 176 18.82 19.12 1.47
C GLY A 176 19.17 17.77 2.11
N LYS A 177 19.68 17.75 3.35
CA LYS A 177 19.99 16.50 4.07
C LYS A 177 18.76 15.60 4.27
N ASP A 178 17.57 16.18 4.26
CA ASP A 178 16.25 15.55 4.35
C ASP A 178 15.62 15.23 2.98
N GLY A 179 16.37 15.40 1.89
CA GLY A 179 15.90 15.15 0.53
C GLY A 179 15.78 13.67 0.21
N LEU A 180 14.84 13.31 -0.69
CA LEU A 180 14.48 11.94 -1.04
C LEU A 180 15.57 11.18 -1.81
N TYR A 181 16.37 11.87 -2.64
CA TYR A 181 17.17 11.27 -3.71
C TYR A 181 18.68 11.43 -3.46
N SER A 182 19.15 11.10 -2.26
CA SER A 182 20.57 11.12 -1.94
C SER A 182 20.96 10.07 -0.90
N LEU A 183 22.18 9.57 -1.00
CA LEU A 183 22.82 8.78 0.06
C LEU A 183 23.56 9.73 1.01
N VAL A 184 23.66 9.34 2.26
CA VAL A 184 24.62 9.93 3.20
C VAL A 184 25.84 9.02 3.24
N ARG A 185 27.02 9.59 3.09
CA ARG A 185 28.30 8.85 3.13
C ARG A 185 29.30 9.61 4.01
N ARG A 186 30.46 9.00 4.25
CA ARG A 186 31.59 9.71 4.85
C ARG A 186 32.60 10.05 3.78
N ASP A 187 33.04 11.29 3.76
CA ASP A 187 34.13 11.73 2.90
C ASP A 187 35.49 11.20 3.37
N ALA A 188 36.57 11.55 2.70
CA ALA A 188 37.91 11.13 3.02
C ALA A 188 38.42 11.64 4.39
N ALA A 189 37.80 12.69 4.96
CA ALA A 189 38.08 13.23 6.29
C ALA A 189 37.26 12.55 7.39
N GLY A 190 36.26 11.79 7.02
CA GLY A 190 35.30 11.12 7.91
C GLY A 190 34.03 11.96 8.18
N ASP A 191 33.92 13.13 7.58
CA ASP A 191 32.72 13.98 7.70
C ASP A 191 31.57 13.46 6.85
N LEU A 192 30.32 13.81 7.23
CA LEU A 192 29.15 13.43 6.45
C LEU A 192 29.07 14.24 5.14
N GLU A 193 28.76 13.55 4.06
CA GLU A 193 28.48 14.16 2.75
C GLU A 193 27.20 13.58 2.12
N LEU A 194 26.49 14.42 1.32
CA LEU A 194 25.38 13.98 0.49
C LEU A 194 25.90 13.56 -0.88
N VAL A 195 25.54 12.36 -1.32
CA VAL A 195 25.80 11.86 -2.67
C VAL A 195 24.45 11.70 -3.37
N PRO A 196 24.09 12.57 -4.35
CA PRO A 196 22.84 12.44 -5.10
C PRO A 196 22.75 11.08 -5.79
N TYR A 197 21.54 10.53 -5.93
CA TYR A 197 21.34 9.23 -6.58
C TYR A 197 21.83 9.23 -8.02
N ARG A 198 21.62 10.32 -8.77
CA ARG A 198 22.14 10.51 -10.12
C ARG A 198 23.68 10.44 -10.24
N GLU A 199 24.40 10.63 -9.12
CA GLU A 199 25.86 10.51 -9.06
C GLU A 199 26.26 9.12 -8.52
N ALA A 200 25.57 8.64 -7.47
CA ALA A 200 25.88 7.36 -6.84
C ALA A 200 25.60 6.17 -7.77
N TYR A 201 24.64 6.30 -8.68
CA TYR A 201 24.14 5.24 -9.56
C TYR A 201 24.13 5.65 -11.04
N ALA A 202 25.06 6.53 -11.44
CA ALA A 202 25.06 7.22 -12.73
C ALA A 202 24.98 6.25 -13.93
N ASP A 203 25.80 5.19 -13.94
CA ASP A 203 25.89 4.25 -15.05
C ASP A 203 24.60 3.41 -15.20
N GLU A 204 24.04 2.97 -14.10
CA GLU A 204 22.79 2.18 -14.06
C GLU A 204 21.59 3.04 -14.48
N LEU A 205 21.52 4.27 -13.96
CA LEU A 205 20.41 5.20 -14.27
C LEU A 205 20.44 5.65 -15.73
N GLU A 206 21.61 5.93 -16.31
CA GLU A 206 21.72 6.24 -17.75
C GLU A 206 21.27 5.06 -18.60
N ARG A 207 21.67 3.84 -18.25
CA ARG A 207 21.24 2.63 -18.96
C ARG A 207 19.72 2.41 -18.86
N ALA A 208 19.13 2.63 -17.70
CA ALA A 208 17.67 2.56 -17.53
C ALA A 208 16.97 3.65 -18.37
N ALA A 209 17.50 4.86 -18.37
CA ALA A 209 16.99 5.97 -19.16
C ALA A 209 17.06 5.69 -20.68
N GLU A 210 18.14 5.08 -21.17
CA GLU A 210 18.25 4.65 -22.58
C GLU A 210 17.15 3.64 -22.95
N LEU A 211 16.88 2.63 -22.09
CA LEU A 211 15.81 1.65 -22.30
C LEU A 211 14.43 2.31 -22.33
N LEU A 212 14.15 3.27 -21.43
CA LEU A 212 12.90 4.01 -21.44
C LEU A 212 12.74 4.88 -22.70
N ARG A 213 13.80 5.53 -23.17
CA ARG A 213 13.79 6.31 -24.42
C ARG A 213 13.56 5.41 -25.64
N GLU A 214 14.17 4.21 -25.68
CA GLU A 214 13.88 3.23 -26.73
C GLU A 214 12.41 2.77 -26.67
N ALA A 215 11.90 2.43 -25.48
CA ALA A 215 10.51 2.06 -25.28
C ALA A 215 9.54 3.18 -25.74
N ALA A 216 9.86 4.44 -25.50
CA ALA A 216 9.09 5.59 -25.95
C ALA A 216 8.91 5.64 -27.48
N THR A 217 9.90 5.17 -28.25
CA THR A 217 9.80 5.13 -29.73
C THR A 217 8.81 4.07 -30.24
N LEU A 218 8.46 3.09 -29.39
CA LEU A 218 7.53 2.00 -29.70
C LEU A 218 6.10 2.28 -29.18
N ALA A 219 5.94 3.33 -28.36
CA ALA A 219 4.67 3.66 -27.76
C ALA A 219 3.72 4.29 -28.78
N ALA A 220 2.55 3.65 -29.00
CA ALA A 220 1.51 4.18 -29.87
C ALA A 220 0.72 5.33 -29.22
N ASP A 221 0.68 5.38 -27.89
CA ASP A 221 0.05 6.46 -27.11
C ASP A 221 1.06 7.58 -26.90
N GLU A 222 0.77 8.78 -27.45
CA GLU A 222 1.66 9.95 -27.38
C GLU A 222 1.89 10.42 -25.94
N GLY A 223 0.89 10.29 -25.06
CA GLY A 223 0.99 10.61 -23.64
C GLY A 223 2.00 9.69 -22.95
N PHE A 224 1.93 8.38 -23.24
CA PHE A 224 2.86 7.41 -22.70
C PHE A 224 4.28 7.60 -23.23
N ALA A 225 4.44 7.86 -24.55
CA ALA A 225 5.75 8.19 -25.13
C ALA A 225 6.39 9.41 -24.44
N ARG A 226 5.58 10.46 -24.22
CA ARG A 226 6.04 11.67 -23.52
C ARG A 226 6.44 11.37 -22.08
N TYR A 227 5.62 10.61 -21.36
CA TYR A 227 5.92 10.22 -19.98
C TYR A 227 7.23 9.45 -19.90
N LEU A 228 7.44 8.43 -20.74
CA LEU A 228 8.66 7.63 -20.76
C LEU A 228 9.92 8.49 -21.02
N GLY A 229 9.85 9.47 -21.93
CA GLY A 229 10.93 10.41 -22.15
C GLY A 229 11.25 11.26 -20.94
N LEU A 230 10.23 11.85 -20.30
CA LEU A 230 10.40 12.66 -19.10
C LEU A 230 10.86 11.82 -17.89
N ARG A 231 10.40 10.57 -17.77
CA ARG A 231 10.85 9.66 -16.72
C ARG A 231 12.30 9.24 -16.91
N ALA A 232 12.74 9.04 -18.15
CA ALA A 232 14.15 8.81 -18.45
C ALA A 232 15.03 10.01 -18.04
N ASP A 233 14.56 11.23 -18.27
CA ASP A 233 15.26 12.43 -17.82
C ASP A 233 15.25 12.55 -16.28
N ALA A 234 14.14 12.20 -15.62
CA ALA A 234 14.02 12.20 -14.18
C ALA A 234 15.03 11.26 -13.49
N LEU A 235 15.24 10.07 -14.04
CA LEU A 235 16.20 9.09 -13.50
C LEU A 235 17.64 9.65 -13.46
N VAL A 236 18.04 10.46 -14.45
CA VAL A 236 19.41 10.99 -14.53
C VAL A 236 19.57 12.40 -13.95
N THR A 237 18.48 13.02 -13.50
CA THR A 237 18.49 14.37 -12.92
C THR A 237 18.01 14.45 -11.48
N ASP A 238 17.35 13.41 -10.97
CA ASP A 238 16.59 13.38 -9.69
C ASP A 238 15.40 14.37 -9.68
N ASP A 239 14.96 14.90 -10.83
CA ASP A 239 13.79 15.79 -10.95
C ASP A 239 12.58 15.03 -11.52
N TYR A 240 11.72 14.50 -10.63
CA TYR A 240 10.60 13.64 -10.98
C TYR A 240 9.30 14.38 -11.30
N GLN A 241 9.11 15.62 -10.82
CA GLN A 241 7.84 16.35 -10.97
C GLN A 241 7.34 16.47 -12.42
N PRO A 242 8.18 16.80 -13.44
CA PRO A 242 7.72 16.88 -14.83
C PRO A 242 7.15 15.57 -15.35
N SER A 243 7.76 14.43 -14.98
CA SER A 243 7.28 13.10 -15.36
C SER A 243 6.01 12.70 -14.60
N ASP A 244 5.89 13.04 -13.32
CA ASP A 244 4.70 12.75 -12.51
C ASP A 244 3.49 13.52 -13.02
N MET A 245 3.68 14.80 -13.39
CA MET A 245 2.65 15.59 -14.04
C MET A 245 2.19 14.98 -15.38
N ALA A 246 3.13 14.50 -16.20
CA ALA A 246 2.82 13.86 -17.48
C ALA A 246 2.11 12.51 -17.27
N TRP A 247 2.50 11.75 -16.24
CA TRP A 247 1.86 10.49 -15.90
C TRP A 247 0.38 10.67 -15.50
N LEU A 248 0.08 11.70 -14.71
CA LEU A 248 -1.30 12.02 -14.35
C LEU A 248 -2.13 12.55 -15.53
N ASP A 249 -1.51 13.13 -16.56
CA ASP A 249 -2.22 13.56 -17.78
C ASP A 249 -2.60 12.39 -18.69
N MET A 250 -1.86 11.28 -18.64
CA MET A 250 -2.13 10.08 -19.42
C MET A 250 -3.46 9.41 -18.98
N LYS A 251 -4.38 9.13 -19.92
CA LYS A 251 -5.66 8.48 -19.60
C LYS A 251 -5.94 7.27 -20.50
N THR A 252 -5.37 7.24 -21.71
CA THR A 252 -5.70 6.28 -22.77
C THR A 252 -4.67 5.17 -22.95
N ASN A 253 -3.55 5.24 -22.25
CA ASN A 253 -2.49 4.25 -22.30
C ASN A 253 -2.98 2.87 -21.83
N ARG A 254 -2.67 1.83 -22.59
CA ARG A 254 -2.95 0.43 -22.23
C ARG A 254 -1.81 -0.19 -21.43
N ILE A 255 -0.57 0.15 -21.78
CA ILE A 255 0.62 -0.25 -21.06
C ILE A 255 1.03 0.92 -20.16
N ASP A 256 1.43 0.63 -18.95
CA ASP A 256 1.90 1.62 -17.99
C ASP A 256 3.17 1.11 -17.31
N VAL A 257 3.97 2.02 -16.76
CA VAL A 257 5.11 1.70 -15.92
C VAL A 257 5.23 2.73 -14.80
N VAL A 258 5.36 2.24 -13.59
CA VAL A 258 5.82 3.02 -12.45
C VAL A 258 7.28 2.62 -12.24
N ILE A 259 8.21 3.56 -12.23
CA ILE A 259 9.66 3.28 -12.15
C ILE A 259 10.42 4.46 -11.58
N GLY A 260 11.31 4.21 -10.63
CA GLY A 260 12.18 5.22 -10.02
C GLY A 260 12.37 5.00 -8.52
N ALA A 261 12.88 6.02 -7.83
CA ALA A 261 12.95 6.08 -6.38
C ALA A 261 11.62 6.67 -5.86
N ILE A 262 10.80 5.90 -5.12
CA ILE A 262 9.39 6.23 -4.91
C ILE A 262 9.00 6.21 -3.43
N GLU A 263 9.09 5.05 -2.77
CA GLU A 263 8.63 4.86 -1.40
C GLU A 263 9.77 4.99 -0.39
N THR A 264 9.46 5.43 0.82
CA THR A 264 10.48 5.69 1.86
C THR A 264 10.49 4.66 3.00
N TYR A 265 9.72 3.57 2.87
CA TYR A 265 9.56 2.58 3.94
C TYR A 265 10.85 1.82 4.31
N GLU A 266 11.80 1.71 3.38
CA GLU A 266 13.09 1.07 3.66
C GLU A 266 13.97 1.93 4.57
N ASP A 267 13.82 3.26 4.55
CA ASP A 267 14.44 4.17 5.49
C ASP A 267 13.60 4.30 6.78
N GLN A 268 13.76 3.35 7.68
CA GLN A 268 13.08 3.36 8.98
C GLN A 268 13.73 4.32 10.00
N LEU A 269 14.87 4.96 9.65
CA LEU A 269 15.56 5.88 10.56
C LEU A 269 14.90 7.25 10.58
N PHE A 270 14.65 7.83 9.41
CA PHE A 270 14.03 9.16 9.26
C PHE A 270 12.88 9.20 8.27
N GLY A 271 12.75 8.22 7.40
CA GLY A 271 11.78 8.23 6.30
C GLY A 271 12.10 9.27 5.21
N TYR A 272 13.35 9.66 5.06
CA TYR A 272 13.79 10.69 4.11
C TYR A 272 14.26 10.12 2.77
N ARG A 273 14.58 8.84 2.68
CA ARG A 273 15.22 8.25 1.49
C ARG A 273 14.25 7.38 0.72
N ALA A 274 14.05 7.73 -0.54
CA ALA A 274 13.23 6.95 -1.44
C ALA A 274 14.01 5.73 -1.97
N ALA A 275 13.37 4.57 -1.94
CA ALA A 275 13.91 3.32 -2.48
C ALA A 275 13.53 3.16 -3.96
N TYR A 276 14.41 2.50 -4.73
CA TYR A 276 14.10 2.15 -6.11
C TYR A 276 13.11 1.01 -6.19
N GLU A 277 12.09 1.22 -7.02
CA GLU A 277 11.09 0.22 -7.35
C GLU A 277 10.58 0.36 -8.78
N SER A 278 9.92 -0.67 -9.27
CA SER A 278 9.19 -0.60 -10.53
C SER A 278 8.04 -1.60 -10.61
N PHE A 279 6.99 -1.18 -11.34
CA PHE A 279 5.87 -2.01 -11.78
C PHE A 279 5.68 -1.84 -13.28
N VAL A 280 5.75 -2.94 -14.05
CA VAL A 280 5.31 -2.94 -15.46
C VAL A 280 3.88 -3.46 -15.50
N LEU A 281 2.98 -2.71 -16.11
CA LEU A 281 1.54 -2.86 -15.93
C LEU A 281 0.81 -2.92 -17.27
N LEU A 282 -0.27 -3.71 -17.32
CA LEU A 282 -1.23 -3.75 -18.42
C LEU A 282 -2.61 -3.36 -17.90
N LYS A 283 -3.18 -2.27 -18.41
CA LYS A 283 -4.48 -1.76 -17.98
C LYS A 283 -5.62 -2.69 -18.38
N ASP A 284 -6.47 -3.06 -17.42
CA ASP A 284 -7.72 -3.74 -17.69
C ASP A 284 -8.78 -2.71 -18.10
N MET A 285 -8.92 -2.54 -19.41
CA MET A 285 -9.84 -1.55 -19.99
C MET A 285 -11.29 -1.81 -19.59
N ALA A 286 -11.69 -3.09 -19.52
CA ALA A 286 -13.08 -3.46 -19.20
C ALA A 286 -13.45 -3.07 -17.76
N TRP A 287 -12.55 -3.32 -16.80
CA TRP A 287 -12.74 -2.89 -15.41
C TRP A 287 -12.65 -1.37 -15.26
N SER A 288 -11.70 -0.73 -15.93
CA SER A 288 -11.55 0.72 -15.90
C SER A 288 -12.81 1.44 -16.45
N ASP A 289 -13.40 0.93 -17.52
CA ASP A 289 -14.67 1.44 -18.07
C ASP A 289 -15.85 1.20 -17.10
N ARG A 290 -15.91 0.04 -16.42
CA ARG A 290 -16.94 -0.22 -15.40
C ARG A 290 -16.84 0.76 -14.24
N LEU A 291 -15.64 1.02 -13.74
CA LEU A 291 -15.40 1.99 -12.66
C LEU A 291 -15.81 3.41 -13.06
N SER A 292 -15.46 3.81 -14.26
CA SER A 292 -15.88 5.12 -14.78
C SER A 292 -17.41 5.25 -14.82
N ARG A 293 -18.15 4.18 -15.18
CA ARG A 293 -19.62 4.17 -15.13
C ARG A 293 -20.15 4.26 -13.70
N PHE A 294 -19.55 3.55 -12.74
CA PHE A 294 -19.99 3.59 -11.33
C PHE A 294 -19.79 4.96 -10.68
N THR A 295 -18.77 5.71 -11.08
CA THR A 295 -18.54 7.09 -10.60
C THR A 295 -19.73 8.00 -10.94
N ALA A 296 -20.46 7.74 -12.03
CA ALA A 296 -21.64 8.52 -12.39
C ALA A 296 -22.79 8.40 -11.37
N PHE A 297 -22.84 7.30 -10.62
CA PHE A 297 -23.87 7.07 -9.58
C PHE A 297 -23.53 7.70 -8.24
N LEU A 298 -22.28 8.17 -8.01
CA LEU A 298 -21.85 8.70 -6.71
C LEU A 298 -22.75 9.81 -6.15
N PRO A 299 -23.24 10.81 -6.93
CA PRO A 299 -24.14 11.83 -6.38
C PRO A 299 -25.47 11.27 -5.90
N GLU A 300 -25.96 10.20 -6.54
CA GLU A 300 -27.20 9.55 -6.16
C GLU A 300 -27.00 8.64 -4.94
N LEU A 301 -25.93 7.88 -4.92
CA LEU A 301 -25.54 7.05 -3.77
C LEU A 301 -25.30 7.91 -2.52
N GLN A 302 -24.67 9.08 -2.66
CA GLN A 302 -24.50 10.04 -1.57
C GLN A 302 -25.85 10.49 -0.99
N ARG A 303 -26.81 10.82 -1.86
CA ARG A 303 -28.17 11.20 -1.41
C ARG A 303 -28.93 10.04 -0.77
N GLY A 304 -28.65 8.81 -1.20
CA GLY A 304 -29.23 7.56 -0.67
C GLY A 304 -28.67 7.09 0.66
N LEU A 305 -27.55 7.67 1.15
CA LEU A 305 -26.90 7.21 2.38
C LEU A 305 -27.91 7.07 3.55
N PRO A 306 -27.79 6.03 4.40
CA PRO A 306 -28.78 5.69 5.42
C PRO A 306 -28.66 6.59 6.68
N VAL A 307 -28.62 7.88 6.48
CA VAL A 307 -28.50 8.91 7.53
C VAL A 307 -29.44 10.10 7.24
N PRO A 308 -29.76 10.95 8.25
CA PRO A 308 -30.48 12.19 8.01
C PRO A 308 -29.78 13.14 7.04
N GLU A 309 -30.57 13.99 6.34
CA GLU A 309 -30.11 14.89 5.27
C GLU A 309 -28.89 15.75 5.63
N ARG A 310 -28.77 16.18 6.89
CA ARG A 310 -27.64 17.00 7.36
C ARG A 310 -26.27 16.32 7.19
N TYR A 311 -26.23 14.98 7.10
CA TYR A 311 -25.00 14.21 6.88
C TYR A 311 -24.74 13.84 5.42
N LYS A 312 -25.57 14.32 4.48
CA LYS A 312 -25.49 14.00 3.04
C LYS A 312 -25.18 15.23 2.18
N ALA A 313 -25.01 16.40 2.83
CA ALA A 313 -24.94 17.69 2.14
C ALA A 313 -23.69 17.87 1.28
N GLU A 314 -22.65 17.08 1.50
CA GLU A 314 -21.41 17.19 0.73
C GLU A 314 -21.54 16.50 -0.64
N GLU A 315 -20.89 17.08 -1.64
CA GLU A 315 -20.77 16.46 -2.94
C GLU A 315 -19.63 15.44 -2.90
N PRO A 316 -19.84 14.22 -3.48
CA PRO A 316 -18.77 13.24 -3.61
C PRO A 316 -17.60 13.79 -4.44
N GLY A 317 -16.37 13.41 -4.07
CA GLY A 317 -15.20 13.70 -4.89
C GLY A 317 -15.35 13.08 -6.29
N ARG A 318 -15.04 13.86 -7.33
CA ARG A 318 -15.15 13.43 -8.74
C ARG A 318 -13.80 12.95 -9.33
N ASP A 319 -12.72 13.12 -8.59
CA ASP A 319 -11.36 13.09 -9.15
C ASP A 319 -10.54 11.85 -8.74
N SER A 320 -11.17 10.69 -8.45
CA SER A 320 -10.39 9.49 -8.28
C SER A 320 -10.07 8.85 -9.63
N ASP A 321 -8.84 9.01 -10.12
CA ASP A 321 -8.31 8.27 -11.25
C ASP A 321 -7.98 6.83 -10.79
N LEU A 322 -9.03 6.04 -10.60
CA LEU A 322 -8.95 4.66 -10.15
C LEU A 322 -9.03 3.72 -11.36
N ASN A 323 -8.02 2.89 -11.52
CA ASN A 323 -7.94 1.94 -12.62
C ASN A 323 -7.50 0.55 -12.14
N ALA A 324 -7.90 -0.47 -12.89
CA ALA A 324 -7.48 -1.85 -12.69
C ALA A 324 -6.36 -2.20 -13.68
N TYR A 325 -5.35 -2.92 -13.19
CA TYR A 325 -4.21 -3.37 -14.00
C TYR A 325 -3.88 -4.83 -13.71
N ASP A 326 -3.37 -5.52 -14.70
CA ASP A 326 -2.58 -6.73 -14.49
C ASP A 326 -1.09 -6.33 -14.44
N ALA A 327 -0.41 -6.72 -13.38
CA ALA A 327 1.01 -6.52 -13.25
C ALA A 327 1.76 -7.56 -14.10
N LEU A 328 2.74 -7.10 -14.87
CA LEU A 328 3.60 -7.94 -15.71
C LEU A 328 4.95 -8.20 -15.04
N TYR A 329 5.41 -7.26 -14.22
CA TYR A 329 6.68 -7.35 -13.51
C TYR A 329 6.70 -6.43 -12.29
N TYR A 330 7.31 -6.92 -11.21
CA TYR A 330 7.64 -6.17 -9.99
C TYR A 330 9.15 -6.12 -9.81
N ALA A 331 9.69 -5.01 -9.38
CA ALA A 331 11.12 -4.87 -9.10
C ALA A 331 11.38 -3.98 -7.88
N GLY A 332 12.51 -4.22 -7.23
CA GLY A 332 12.98 -3.43 -6.10
C GLY A 332 12.08 -3.54 -4.87
N ASP A 333 11.86 -2.42 -4.18
CA ASP A 333 11.07 -2.37 -2.94
C ASP A 333 9.67 -3.00 -3.12
N ALA A 334 9.02 -2.74 -4.24
CA ALA A 334 7.73 -3.34 -4.60
C ALA A 334 7.73 -4.88 -4.63
N ASN A 335 8.89 -5.48 -4.87
CA ASN A 335 9.06 -6.94 -4.91
C ASN A 335 9.60 -7.53 -3.60
N ALA A 336 9.97 -6.71 -2.61
CA ALA A 336 10.57 -7.14 -1.36
C ALA A 336 9.51 -7.66 -0.38
N GLY A 337 9.72 -8.87 0.15
CA GLY A 337 8.80 -9.46 1.13
C GLY A 337 7.37 -9.57 0.64
N ALA A 338 6.42 -8.96 1.36
CA ALA A 338 4.99 -8.96 1.04
C ALA A 338 4.70 -8.15 -0.24
N LYS A 339 3.83 -8.70 -1.10
CA LYS A 339 3.54 -8.09 -2.40
C LYS A 339 2.47 -7.01 -2.31
N THR A 340 2.76 -5.83 -2.85
CA THR A 340 1.83 -4.73 -3.04
C THR A 340 0.71 -5.14 -4.00
N ILE A 341 -0.54 -4.79 -3.67
CA ILE A 341 -1.72 -5.06 -4.51
C ILE A 341 -2.42 -3.79 -4.98
N ALA A 342 -2.00 -2.63 -4.46
CA ALA A 342 -2.54 -1.32 -4.81
C ALA A 342 -1.44 -0.27 -4.73
N ILE A 343 -1.53 0.75 -5.57
CA ILE A 343 -0.57 1.86 -5.66
C ILE A 343 -1.38 3.16 -5.67
N ASN A 344 -0.94 4.17 -4.94
CA ASN A 344 -1.52 5.51 -4.97
C ASN A 344 -0.40 6.54 -5.07
N LEU A 345 -0.19 7.09 -6.24
CA LEU A 345 0.94 7.96 -6.58
C LEU A 345 0.49 9.21 -7.39
N PRO A 346 1.36 10.20 -7.51
CA PRO A 346 2.69 10.35 -6.89
C PRO A 346 2.63 10.73 -5.41
N ASN A 347 3.77 10.62 -4.70
CA ASN A 347 3.92 11.02 -3.29
C ASN A 347 4.27 12.52 -3.15
N ASP A 348 4.52 13.24 -4.23
CA ASP A 348 4.86 14.66 -4.25
C ASP A 348 3.63 15.55 -3.96
N GLU A 349 3.68 16.32 -2.86
CA GLU A 349 2.56 17.17 -2.44
C GLU A 349 2.21 18.28 -3.45
N GLU A 350 3.18 18.85 -4.14
CA GLU A 350 2.94 19.91 -5.14
C GLU A 350 2.20 19.33 -6.35
N VAL A 351 2.60 18.13 -6.79
CA VAL A 351 1.93 17.41 -7.86
C VAL A 351 0.51 17.00 -7.43
N GLN A 352 0.35 16.49 -6.20
CA GLN A 352 -0.96 16.14 -5.66
C GLN A 352 -1.91 17.33 -5.59
N LEU A 353 -1.43 18.48 -5.12
CA LEU A 353 -2.21 19.73 -5.07
C LEU A 353 -2.60 20.23 -6.47
N ALA A 354 -1.74 20.04 -7.45
CA ALA A 354 -1.97 20.49 -8.82
C ALA A 354 -2.90 19.57 -9.62
N LYS A 355 -2.80 18.24 -9.43
CA LYS A 355 -3.46 17.24 -10.31
C LYS A 355 -4.11 16.06 -9.57
N GLY A 356 -4.01 15.99 -8.26
CA GLY A 356 -4.47 14.84 -7.48
C GLY A 356 -3.53 13.65 -7.57
N THR A 357 -4.08 12.45 -7.39
CA THR A 357 -3.35 11.18 -7.43
C THR A 357 -4.01 10.19 -8.38
N ARG A 358 -3.26 9.17 -8.79
CA ARG A 358 -3.77 8.00 -9.51
C ARG A 358 -3.68 6.77 -8.63
N ARG A 359 -4.78 6.03 -8.56
CA ARG A 359 -4.89 4.76 -7.83
C ARG A 359 -4.94 3.61 -8.81
N LEU A 360 -4.05 2.65 -8.61
CA LEU A 360 -3.93 1.45 -9.44
C LEU A 360 -4.20 0.22 -8.56
N GLN A 361 -5.13 -0.62 -8.99
CA GLN A 361 -5.40 -1.89 -8.33
C GLN A 361 -4.82 -3.03 -9.18
N LEU A 362 -3.95 -3.84 -8.60
CA LEU A 362 -3.19 -4.87 -9.30
C LEU A 362 -3.96 -6.20 -9.26
N LYS A 363 -4.83 -6.38 -10.23
CA LYS A 363 -5.87 -7.43 -10.27
C LYS A 363 -5.29 -8.85 -10.17
N ASN A 364 -4.25 -9.17 -10.96
CA ASN A 364 -3.66 -10.51 -10.93
C ASN A 364 -2.85 -10.79 -9.65
N ALA A 365 -2.24 -9.78 -9.03
CA ALA A 365 -1.63 -9.89 -7.70
C ALA A 365 -2.69 -10.14 -6.62
N MET A 366 -3.83 -9.46 -6.70
CA MET A 366 -4.98 -9.74 -5.84
C MET A 366 -5.51 -11.16 -6.05
N ARG A 367 -5.56 -11.65 -7.31
CA ARG A 367 -5.93 -13.03 -7.62
C ARG A 367 -4.98 -14.04 -6.98
N ALA A 368 -3.68 -13.78 -7.00
CA ALA A 368 -2.70 -14.62 -6.32
C ALA A 368 -3.00 -14.76 -4.83
N LYS A 369 -3.26 -13.64 -4.15
CA LYS A 369 -3.62 -13.64 -2.71
C LYS A 369 -4.99 -14.26 -2.46
N PHE A 370 -5.94 -14.09 -3.37
CA PHE A 370 -7.24 -14.75 -3.28
C PHE A 370 -7.09 -16.28 -3.34
N GLU A 371 -6.41 -16.80 -4.36
CA GLU A 371 -6.28 -18.24 -4.59
C GLU A 371 -5.39 -18.94 -3.54
N LYS A 372 -4.30 -18.30 -3.13
CA LYS A 372 -3.31 -18.91 -2.23
C LYS A 372 -3.60 -18.71 -0.74
N ILE A 373 -4.39 -17.71 -0.39
CA ILE A 373 -4.61 -17.33 1.02
C ILE A 373 -6.10 -17.32 1.36
N MET A 374 -6.90 -16.56 0.61
CA MET A 374 -8.29 -16.31 0.99
C MET A 374 -9.20 -17.51 0.77
N GLN A 375 -9.07 -18.22 -0.35
CA GLN A 375 -9.81 -19.48 -0.57
C GLN A 375 -9.49 -20.53 0.48
N PRO A 376 -8.21 -20.85 0.81
CA PRO A 376 -7.90 -21.74 1.92
C PRO A 376 -8.47 -21.30 3.27
N ILE A 377 -8.46 -19.99 3.58
CA ILE A 377 -9.12 -19.46 4.78
C ILE A 377 -10.63 -19.76 4.75
N ALA A 378 -11.27 -19.55 3.61
CA ALA A 378 -12.71 -19.82 3.46
C ALA A 378 -13.03 -21.31 3.63
N GLU A 379 -12.18 -22.22 3.13
CA GLU A 379 -12.34 -23.66 3.34
C GLU A 379 -12.30 -24.06 4.84
N VAL A 380 -11.49 -23.35 5.62
CA VAL A 380 -11.39 -23.59 7.07
C VAL A 380 -12.55 -22.97 7.84
N LEU A 381 -12.95 -21.74 7.48
CA LEU A 381 -13.81 -20.91 8.32
C LEU A 381 -15.25 -20.74 7.81
N ILE A 382 -15.53 -20.92 6.53
CA ILE A 382 -16.89 -20.75 5.97
C ILE A 382 -17.59 -22.12 5.88
N VAL A 383 -18.88 -22.17 6.18
CA VAL A 383 -19.71 -23.39 6.02
C VAL A 383 -19.69 -23.83 4.56
N GLU A 384 -19.74 -25.16 4.35
CA GLU A 384 -19.58 -25.76 3.00
C GLU A 384 -20.58 -25.19 1.99
N GLU A 385 -21.83 -24.98 2.40
CA GLU A 385 -22.90 -24.52 1.54
C GLU A 385 -22.75 -23.07 1.05
N GLN A 386 -21.87 -22.29 1.67
CA GLN A 386 -21.60 -20.90 1.28
C GLN A 386 -20.22 -20.67 0.68
N ARG A 387 -19.37 -21.71 0.55
CA ARG A 387 -18.00 -21.53 0.02
C ARG A 387 -17.99 -21.10 -1.44
N ASP A 388 -18.94 -21.56 -2.24
CA ASP A 388 -19.05 -21.17 -3.65
C ASP A 388 -19.36 -19.67 -3.82
N HIS A 389 -19.87 -19.01 -2.76
CA HIS A 389 -20.03 -17.56 -2.70
C HIS A 389 -18.75 -16.79 -2.36
N VAL A 390 -17.64 -17.47 -2.06
CA VAL A 390 -16.34 -16.81 -1.92
C VAL A 390 -15.67 -16.77 -3.29
N THR A 391 -15.83 -15.64 -3.99
CA THR A 391 -15.42 -15.49 -5.40
C THR A 391 -14.36 -14.40 -5.55
N PHE A 392 -13.51 -14.56 -6.58
CA PHE A 392 -12.51 -13.54 -6.89
C PHE A 392 -13.15 -12.23 -7.36
N ASP A 393 -14.20 -12.31 -8.15
CA ASP A 393 -14.87 -11.12 -8.68
C ASP A 393 -15.50 -10.29 -7.56
N ALA A 394 -16.08 -10.94 -6.54
CA ALA A 394 -16.56 -10.26 -5.35
C ALA A 394 -15.41 -9.68 -4.51
N PHE A 395 -14.30 -10.41 -4.35
CA PHE A 395 -13.13 -9.90 -3.63
C PHE A 395 -12.54 -8.65 -4.30
N PHE A 396 -12.35 -8.70 -5.62
CA PHE A 396 -11.84 -7.57 -6.38
C PHE A 396 -12.81 -6.38 -6.33
N ALA A 397 -14.11 -6.64 -6.55
CA ALA A 397 -15.12 -5.60 -6.50
C ALA A 397 -15.25 -4.95 -5.11
N ASN A 398 -15.25 -5.74 -4.02
CA ASN A 398 -15.26 -5.21 -2.64
C ASN A 398 -14.10 -4.23 -2.42
N THR A 399 -12.90 -4.55 -2.89
CA THR A 399 -11.74 -3.66 -2.80
C THR A 399 -11.91 -2.41 -3.66
N MET A 400 -12.38 -2.55 -4.90
CA MET A 400 -12.61 -1.41 -5.80
C MET A 400 -13.67 -0.46 -5.24
N PHE A 401 -14.77 -0.98 -4.71
CA PHE A 401 -15.82 -0.15 -4.11
C PHE A 401 -15.41 0.46 -2.77
N HIS A 402 -14.51 -0.16 -2.03
CA HIS A 402 -13.85 0.47 -0.87
C HIS A 402 -13.14 1.76 -1.29
N GLU A 403 -12.32 1.70 -2.34
CA GLU A 403 -11.59 2.86 -2.87
C GLU A 403 -12.53 3.98 -3.33
N VAL A 404 -13.60 3.62 -4.04
CA VAL A 404 -14.62 4.57 -4.47
C VAL A 404 -15.36 5.18 -3.27
N ALA A 405 -15.64 4.38 -2.24
CA ALA A 405 -16.38 4.79 -1.04
C ALA A 405 -15.62 5.79 -0.16
N HIS A 406 -14.28 5.92 -0.29
CA HIS A 406 -13.55 7.04 0.29
C HIS A 406 -14.06 8.40 -0.22
N GLY A 407 -14.60 8.44 -1.42
CA GLY A 407 -15.24 9.63 -2.00
C GLY A 407 -16.61 9.95 -1.44
N LEU A 408 -17.28 9.01 -0.77
CA LEU A 408 -18.61 9.17 -0.19
C LEU A 408 -18.57 9.58 1.30
N GLY A 409 -19.76 9.97 1.80
CA GLY A 409 -19.96 10.30 3.20
C GLY A 409 -19.68 11.77 3.49
N ILE A 410 -19.11 12.04 4.65
CA ILE A 410 -18.91 13.40 5.18
C ILE A 410 -17.42 13.63 5.47
N LYS A 411 -16.92 14.79 5.05
CA LYS A 411 -15.51 15.20 5.23
C LYS A 411 -15.34 16.31 6.27
N ASN A 412 -16.41 17.11 6.46
CA ASN A 412 -16.45 18.20 7.43
C ASN A 412 -17.56 17.96 8.44
N THR A 413 -17.38 18.38 9.67
CA THR A 413 -18.40 18.27 10.73
C THR A 413 -19.63 19.10 10.38
N VAL A 414 -20.82 18.63 10.75
CA VAL A 414 -22.10 19.27 10.41
C VAL A 414 -22.27 20.64 11.04
N ASP A 415 -21.57 20.88 12.16
CA ASP A 415 -21.56 22.16 12.87
C ASP A 415 -20.56 23.17 12.27
N GLY A 416 -19.77 22.75 11.27
CA GLY A 416 -18.76 23.58 10.62
C GLY A 416 -17.52 23.86 11.45
N SER A 417 -17.26 23.08 12.52
CA SER A 417 -16.09 23.27 13.40
C SER A 417 -14.76 22.85 12.76
N GLY A 418 -14.80 22.09 11.64
CA GLY A 418 -13.60 21.68 10.90
C GLY A 418 -13.78 20.38 10.16
N THR A 419 -12.64 19.76 9.79
CA THR A 419 -12.65 18.47 9.12
C THR A 419 -12.92 17.33 10.10
N VAL A 420 -13.59 16.27 9.64
CA VAL A 420 -13.78 15.01 10.39
C VAL A 420 -12.46 14.48 10.94
N ARG A 421 -11.38 14.51 10.12
CA ARG A 421 -10.06 14.06 10.55
C ARG A 421 -9.53 14.84 11.77
N ALA A 422 -9.65 16.17 11.75
CA ALA A 422 -9.22 17.01 12.87
C ALA A 422 -10.08 16.78 14.12
N ALA A 423 -11.39 16.56 13.93
CA ALA A 423 -12.32 16.29 15.02
C ALA A 423 -12.08 14.92 15.68
N LEU A 424 -11.87 13.87 14.89
CA LEU A 424 -11.71 12.48 15.39
C LEU A 424 -10.28 12.09 15.76
N LYS A 425 -9.28 12.95 15.50
CA LYS A 425 -7.88 12.80 15.95
C LYS A 425 -7.26 11.42 15.58
N ASP A 426 -6.71 10.73 16.57
CA ASP A 426 -6.02 9.43 16.45
C ASP A 426 -6.91 8.28 15.99
N VAL A 427 -8.22 8.35 16.20
CA VAL A 427 -9.16 7.32 15.71
C VAL A 427 -9.69 7.60 14.29
N ALA A 428 -9.38 8.77 13.71
CA ALA A 428 -9.92 9.19 12.42
C ALA A 428 -9.63 8.18 11.30
N SER A 429 -8.38 7.68 11.21
CA SER A 429 -7.98 6.73 10.15
C SER A 429 -8.75 5.41 10.25
N SER A 430 -8.86 4.80 11.44
CA SER A 430 -9.60 3.53 11.58
C SER A 430 -11.10 3.68 11.33
N ILE A 431 -11.69 4.81 11.67
CA ILE A 431 -13.09 5.12 11.36
C ILE A 431 -13.28 5.34 9.86
N GLU A 432 -12.34 6.00 9.19
CA GLU A 432 -12.39 6.23 7.73
C GLU A 432 -12.29 4.92 6.95
N GLU A 433 -11.35 4.03 7.31
CA GLU A 433 -11.24 2.69 6.72
C GLU A 433 -12.51 1.87 6.95
N GLY A 434 -13.07 1.95 8.16
CA GLY A 434 -14.35 1.32 8.47
C GLY A 434 -15.51 1.87 7.65
N LYS A 435 -15.53 3.19 7.40
CA LYS A 435 -16.49 3.84 6.50
C LYS A 435 -16.35 3.34 5.07
N ALA A 436 -15.13 3.34 4.54
CA ALA A 436 -14.88 2.95 3.16
C ALA A 436 -15.34 1.52 2.88
N ASP A 437 -15.04 0.59 3.76
CA ASP A 437 -15.48 -0.80 3.62
C ASP A 437 -17.00 -0.96 3.68
N VAL A 438 -17.66 -0.38 4.69
CA VAL A 438 -19.11 -0.57 4.85
C VAL A 438 -19.91 0.20 3.81
N LEU A 439 -19.45 1.39 3.38
CA LEU A 439 -20.07 2.11 2.27
C LEU A 439 -19.78 1.46 0.91
N GLY A 440 -18.66 0.76 0.76
CA GLY A 440 -18.38 -0.09 -0.40
C GLY A 440 -19.44 -1.17 -0.54
N LEU A 441 -19.74 -1.91 0.54
CA LEU A 441 -20.83 -2.90 0.55
C LEU A 441 -22.21 -2.25 0.35
N TYR A 442 -22.48 -1.08 0.92
CA TYR A 442 -23.69 -0.32 0.67
C TYR A 442 -23.86 0.01 -0.83
N MET A 443 -22.80 0.52 -1.46
CA MET A 443 -22.79 0.81 -2.90
C MET A 443 -23.09 -0.43 -3.73
N ILE A 444 -22.48 -1.57 -3.41
CA ILE A 444 -22.71 -2.85 -4.08
C ILE A 444 -24.19 -3.23 -4.00
N THR A 445 -24.78 -3.13 -2.81
CA THR A 445 -26.19 -3.44 -2.59
C THR A 445 -27.10 -2.55 -3.45
N GLU A 446 -26.91 -1.24 -3.41
CA GLU A 446 -27.68 -0.27 -4.18
C GLU A 446 -27.53 -0.44 -5.70
N LEU A 447 -26.31 -0.71 -6.18
CA LEU A 447 -26.03 -0.94 -7.60
C LEU A 447 -26.58 -2.28 -8.09
N HIS A 448 -26.57 -3.32 -7.24
CA HIS A 448 -27.20 -4.60 -7.55
C HIS A 448 -28.72 -4.47 -7.69
N GLU A 449 -29.39 -3.77 -6.78
CA GLU A 449 -30.84 -3.51 -6.84
C GLU A 449 -31.26 -2.76 -8.12
N ARG A 450 -30.33 -2.00 -8.71
CA ARG A 450 -30.51 -1.28 -9.98
C ARG A 450 -30.15 -2.11 -11.21
N GLY A 451 -29.62 -3.32 -11.02
CA GLY A 451 -29.18 -4.19 -12.12
C GLY A 451 -27.85 -3.79 -12.76
N GLU A 452 -27.06 -2.91 -12.11
CA GLU A 452 -25.79 -2.39 -12.66
C GLU A 452 -24.61 -3.37 -12.48
N LEU A 453 -24.76 -4.38 -11.63
CA LEU A 453 -23.72 -5.40 -11.37
C LEU A 453 -23.88 -6.67 -12.22
N GLY A 454 -24.87 -6.73 -13.12
CA GLY A 454 -25.15 -7.90 -13.96
C GLY A 454 -25.72 -9.07 -13.17
N ASP A 455 -25.25 -10.29 -13.47
CA ASP A 455 -25.77 -11.54 -12.89
C ASP A 455 -25.12 -11.92 -11.55
N ALA A 456 -24.28 -11.05 -10.95
CA ALA A 456 -23.60 -11.32 -9.68
C ALA A 456 -24.61 -11.38 -8.53
N GLU A 457 -24.41 -12.33 -7.60
CA GLU A 457 -25.27 -12.48 -6.42
C GLU A 457 -24.73 -11.66 -5.24
N LEU A 458 -25.61 -10.95 -4.53
CA LEU A 458 -25.19 -10.19 -3.32
C LEU A 458 -24.54 -11.07 -2.26
N MET A 459 -24.96 -12.35 -2.16
CA MET A 459 -24.34 -13.29 -1.24
C MET A 459 -22.84 -13.49 -1.51
N ASP A 460 -22.40 -13.41 -2.76
CA ASP A 460 -20.99 -13.51 -3.13
C ASP A 460 -20.18 -12.40 -2.48
N TYR A 461 -20.67 -11.17 -2.54
CA TYR A 461 -20.00 -10.02 -1.94
C TYR A 461 -19.96 -10.10 -0.42
N TYR A 462 -21.05 -10.50 0.23
CA TYR A 462 -21.15 -10.58 1.68
C TYR A 462 -20.30 -11.69 2.26
N THR A 463 -20.35 -12.90 1.67
CA THR A 463 -19.56 -14.04 2.13
C THR A 463 -18.06 -13.82 1.87
N THR A 464 -17.72 -13.28 0.69
CA THR A 464 -16.34 -12.93 0.35
C THR A 464 -15.80 -11.83 1.28
N PHE A 465 -16.64 -10.84 1.65
CA PHE A 465 -16.25 -9.80 2.59
C PHE A 465 -15.91 -10.37 3.98
N LEU A 466 -16.74 -11.28 4.50
CA LEU A 466 -16.45 -11.96 5.76
C LEU A 466 -15.15 -12.76 5.72
N ALA A 467 -14.92 -13.52 4.63
CA ALA A 467 -13.65 -14.23 4.41
C ALA A 467 -12.45 -13.27 4.37
N GLY A 468 -12.62 -12.09 3.76
CA GLY A 468 -11.64 -11.02 3.70
C GLY A 468 -11.26 -10.45 5.07
N ILE A 469 -12.23 -10.34 5.99
CA ILE A 469 -11.95 -9.91 7.37
C ILE A 469 -10.97 -10.89 8.04
N PHE A 470 -11.21 -12.20 7.95
CA PHE A 470 -10.31 -13.20 8.55
C PHE A 470 -8.88 -13.10 7.97
N ARG A 471 -8.73 -12.88 6.67
CA ARG A 471 -7.42 -12.66 6.05
C ARG A 471 -6.72 -11.43 6.65
N SER A 472 -7.43 -10.32 6.81
CA SER A 472 -6.88 -9.06 7.27
C SER A 472 -6.48 -9.08 8.75
N VAL A 473 -7.31 -9.66 9.63
CA VAL A 473 -7.05 -9.67 11.08
C VAL A 473 -5.95 -10.63 11.52
N ARG A 474 -5.41 -11.49 10.63
CA ARG A 474 -4.22 -12.32 10.91
C ARG A 474 -3.01 -11.49 11.32
N PHE A 475 -2.93 -10.25 10.84
CA PHE A 475 -1.83 -9.32 11.09
C PHE A 475 -2.04 -8.44 12.32
N GLY A 476 -3.08 -8.70 13.13
CA GLY A 476 -3.34 -7.99 14.38
C GLY A 476 -4.12 -6.68 14.23
N ALA A 477 -4.24 -5.95 15.35
CA ALA A 477 -5.04 -4.72 15.50
C ALA A 477 -4.20 -3.43 15.48
N SER A 478 -2.89 -3.52 15.28
CA SER A 478 -1.99 -2.35 15.36
C SER A 478 -2.23 -1.35 14.23
N SER A 479 -2.58 -1.83 13.03
CA SER A 479 -2.88 -0.97 11.88
C SER A 479 -4.31 -0.43 11.92
N ALA A 480 -4.56 0.71 11.23
CA ALA A 480 -5.90 1.28 11.06
C ALA A 480 -6.87 0.27 10.40
N HIS A 481 -6.42 -0.43 9.37
CA HIS A 481 -7.19 -1.49 8.69
C HIS A 481 -7.47 -2.67 9.61
N GLY A 482 -6.47 -3.18 10.35
CA GLY A 482 -6.66 -4.29 11.30
C GLY A 482 -7.70 -3.94 12.35
N ARG A 483 -7.62 -2.77 12.95
CA ARG A 483 -8.57 -2.27 13.93
C ARG A 483 -9.98 -2.10 13.34
N ALA A 484 -10.09 -1.51 12.15
CA ALA A 484 -11.35 -1.37 11.45
C ALA A 484 -12.00 -2.72 11.11
N ASN A 485 -11.20 -3.72 10.69
CA ASN A 485 -11.68 -5.08 10.46
C ASN A 485 -12.23 -5.74 11.72
N MET A 486 -11.57 -5.57 12.87
CA MET A 486 -12.07 -6.09 14.16
C MET A 486 -13.36 -5.43 14.59
N VAL A 487 -13.48 -4.11 14.45
CA VAL A 487 -14.72 -3.37 14.73
C VAL A 487 -15.87 -3.93 13.88
N ARG A 488 -15.66 -4.15 12.57
CA ARG A 488 -16.68 -4.70 11.68
C ARG A 488 -17.05 -6.14 12.05
N PHE A 489 -16.06 -6.99 12.30
CA PHE A 489 -16.31 -8.37 12.70
C PHE A 489 -17.21 -8.42 13.93
N ASN A 490 -16.82 -7.70 14.98
CA ASN A 490 -17.57 -7.71 16.24
C ASN A 490 -18.95 -7.05 16.11
N PHE A 491 -19.06 -5.96 15.35
CA PHE A 491 -20.35 -5.32 15.10
C PHE A 491 -21.30 -6.24 14.33
N PHE A 492 -20.83 -6.86 13.27
CA PHE A 492 -21.63 -7.77 12.46
C PHE A 492 -22.03 -9.03 13.22
N ALA A 493 -21.16 -9.55 14.09
CA ALA A 493 -21.50 -10.66 15.00
C ALA A 493 -22.59 -10.25 15.99
N ASP A 494 -22.47 -9.07 16.62
CA ASP A 494 -23.47 -8.54 17.58
C ASP A 494 -24.84 -8.29 16.91
N GLU A 495 -24.87 -7.94 15.62
CA GLU A 495 -26.09 -7.75 14.83
C GLU A 495 -26.63 -9.05 14.22
N GLY A 496 -25.94 -10.19 14.41
CA GLY A 496 -26.34 -11.48 13.86
C GLY A 496 -26.15 -11.61 12.35
N ALA A 497 -25.33 -10.75 11.74
CA ALA A 497 -25.03 -10.78 10.31
C ALA A 497 -24.35 -12.09 9.87
N PHE A 498 -23.73 -12.77 10.78
CA PHE A 498 -23.23 -14.13 10.64
C PHE A 498 -23.26 -14.86 11.99
N THR A 499 -23.24 -16.17 11.93
CA THR A 499 -23.23 -17.04 13.12
C THR A 499 -22.20 -18.14 12.94
N ALA A 500 -21.59 -18.58 14.05
CA ALA A 500 -20.76 -19.78 14.04
C ALA A 500 -21.63 -21.02 14.24
N ASP A 501 -21.45 -22.02 13.38
CA ASP A 501 -22.06 -23.33 13.54
C ASP A 501 -21.47 -24.04 14.77
N GLU A 502 -22.30 -24.47 15.72
CA GLU A 502 -21.84 -25.01 16.99
C GLU A 502 -21.02 -26.31 16.86
N ALA A 503 -21.26 -27.11 15.81
CA ALA A 503 -20.59 -28.39 15.63
C ALA A 503 -19.21 -28.24 14.95
N THR A 504 -19.09 -27.30 14.03
CA THR A 504 -17.90 -27.13 13.19
C THR A 504 -17.10 -25.88 13.51
N GLY A 505 -17.70 -24.91 14.21
CA GLY A 505 -17.16 -23.58 14.45
C GLY A 505 -16.99 -22.74 13.17
N ARG A 506 -17.59 -23.17 12.06
CA ARG A 506 -17.57 -22.44 10.78
C ARG A 506 -18.65 -21.37 10.75
N TYR A 507 -18.40 -20.31 10.01
CA TYR A 507 -19.26 -19.15 9.92
C TYR A 507 -20.24 -19.27 8.77
N ARG A 508 -21.46 -18.86 9.01
CA ARG A 508 -22.56 -18.75 8.07
C ARG A 508 -23.05 -17.31 8.03
N VAL A 509 -23.06 -16.69 6.88
CA VAL A 509 -23.65 -15.36 6.66
C VAL A 509 -25.18 -15.50 6.59
N ASP A 510 -25.88 -14.65 7.36
CA ASP A 510 -27.31 -14.42 7.20
C ASP A 510 -27.51 -13.21 6.28
N PHE A 511 -28.19 -13.40 5.16
CA PHE A 511 -28.33 -12.41 4.10
C PHE A 511 -29.05 -11.14 4.60
N ASP A 512 -30.23 -11.29 5.20
CA ASP A 512 -31.08 -10.17 5.60
C ASP A 512 -30.44 -9.41 6.79
N ALA A 513 -29.86 -10.15 7.73
CA ALA A 513 -29.17 -9.56 8.86
C ALA A 513 -27.89 -8.84 8.44
N MET A 514 -27.14 -9.36 7.47
CA MET A 514 -25.95 -8.68 6.94
C MET A 514 -26.31 -7.35 6.27
N GLN A 515 -27.34 -7.32 5.43
CA GLN A 515 -27.81 -6.09 4.79
C GLN A 515 -28.27 -5.05 5.83
N ALA A 516 -29.01 -5.49 6.85
CA ALA A 516 -29.42 -4.63 7.94
C ALA A 516 -28.22 -4.09 8.75
N ALA A 517 -27.23 -4.94 9.03
CA ALA A 517 -26.02 -4.56 9.75
C ALA A 517 -25.15 -3.57 8.97
N ILE A 518 -24.99 -3.75 7.65
CA ILE A 518 -24.32 -2.78 6.77
C ILE A 518 -24.99 -1.41 6.90
N THR A 519 -26.32 -1.35 6.80
CA THR A 519 -27.09 -0.10 6.93
C THR A 519 -26.89 0.57 8.29
N LYS A 520 -26.94 -0.20 9.38
CA LYS A 520 -26.76 0.31 10.75
C LYS A 520 -25.35 0.80 10.99
N LEU A 521 -24.32 0.05 10.52
CA LEU A 521 -22.93 0.44 10.71
C LEU A 521 -22.59 1.69 9.89
N SER A 522 -23.07 1.77 8.66
CA SER A 522 -22.95 2.98 7.82
C SER A 522 -23.52 4.22 8.53
N ALA A 523 -24.76 4.11 9.06
CA ALA A 523 -25.39 5.19 9.80
C ALA A 523 -24.60 5.57 11.07
N LYS A 524 -24.09 4.58 11.81
CA LYS A 524 -23.31 4.81 13.02
C LYS A 524 -22.02 5.56 12.75
N ILE A 525 -21.25 5.11 11.77
CA ILE A 525 -19.96 5.73 11.41
C ILE A 525 -20.18 7.15 10.88
N LEU A 526 -21.10 7.34 9.93
CA LEU A 526 -21.39 8.66 9.36
C LEU A 526 -21.90 9.67 10.40
N THR A 527 -22.63 9.20 11.41
CA THR A 527 -23.07 10.07 12.52
C THR A 527 -21.89 10.49 13.38
N LEU A 528 -21.01 9.54 13.77
CA LEU A 528 -19.79 9.85 14.54
C LEU A 528 -18.89 10.85 13.81
N GLN A 529 -18.71 10.66 12.51
CA GLN A 529 -17.93 11.56 11.66
C GLN A 529 -18.58 12.94 11.56
N GLY A 530 -19.88 12.99 11.24
CA GLY A 530 -20.57 14.25 11.02
C GLY A 530 -20.75 15.09 12.28
N ASP A 531 -20.96 14.46 13.43
CA ASP A 531 -21.03 15.15 14.72
C ASP A 531 -19.64 15.53 15.27
N GLY A 532 -18.54 15.02 14.68
CA GLY A 532 -17.19 15.19 15.20
C GLY A 532 -17.01 14.59 16.58
N ASP A 533 -17.80 13.54 16.90
CA ASP A 533 -17.86 12.92 18.22
C ASP A 533 -16.64 12.03 18.49
N TYR A 534 -15.56 12.66 18.92
CA TYR A 534 -14.31 11.98 19.24
C TYR A 534 -14.47 10.93 20.35
N GLU A 535 -15.13 11.28 21.45
CA GLU A 535 -15.29 10.36 22.60
C GLU A 535 -16.17 9.17 22.23
N GLY A 536 -17.24 9.41 21.46
CA GLY A 536 -18.09 8.33 20.94
C GLY A 536 -17.35 7.43 19.94
N ALA A 537 -16.54 8.01 19.03
CA ALA A 537 -15.74 7.27 18.07
C ALA A 537 -14.64 6.44 18.75
N LYS A 538 -13.97 6.99 19.76
CA LYS A 538 -12.96 6.33 20.56
C LYS A 538 -13.56 5.15 21.34
N ALA A 539 -14.64 5.39 22.07
CA ALA A 539 -15.34 4.33 22.82
C ALA A 539 -15.85 3.21 21.89
N PHE A 540 -16.36 3.56 20.69
CA PHE A 540 -16.79 2.60 19.68
C PHE A 540 -15.63 1.73 19.19
N THR A 541 -14.50 2.36 18.85
CA THR A 541 -13.31 1.68 18.37
C THR A 541 -12.67 0.82 19.46
N GLU A 542 -12.56 1.31 20.70
CA GLU A 542 -11.99 0.57 21.82
C GLU A 542 -12.85 -0.64 22.25
N SER A 543 -14.17 -0.51 22.20
CA SER A 543 -15.09 -1.58 22.61
C SER A 543 -15.17 -2.73 21.59
N LEU A 544 -15.05 -2.42 20.29
CA LEU A 544 -15.20 -3.40 19.21
C LEU A 544 -13.87 -3.72 18.49
N GLY A 545 -12.84 -2.89 18.59
CA GLY A 545 -11.54 -3.10 17.95
C GLY A 545 -10.65 -4.11 18.71
N VAL A 546 -11.24 -5.16 19.27
CA VAL A 546 -10.58 -6.17 20.10
C VAL A 546 -10.76 -7.57 19.52
N ILE A 547 -9.77 -8.44 19.74
CA ILE A 547 -9.89 -9.87 19.39
C ILE A 547 -10.74 -10.56 20.47
N ARG A 548 -11.99 -10.87 20.16
CA ARG A 548 -12.87 -11.66 21.04
C ARG A 548 -12.51 -13.15 20.96
N PRO A 549 -12.91 -13.97 21.96
CA PRO A 549 -12.57 -15.40 21.99
C PRO A 549 -12.91 -16.16 20.70
N GLU A 550 -14.07 -15.90 20.11
CA GLU A 550 -14.54 -16.56 18.88
C GLU A 550 -13.61 -16.24 17.69
N LEU A 551 -13.14 -14.99 17.60
CA LEU A 551 -12.18 -14.59 16.56
C LEU A 551 -10.80 -15.19 16.84
N ALA A 552 -10.36 -15.24 18.11
CA ALA A 552 -9.10 -15.86 18.49
C ALA A 552 -9.07 -17.36 18.11
N ASP A 553 -10.17 -18.09 18.36
CA ASP A 553 -10.32 -19.49 17.97
C ASP A 553 -10.31 -19.68 16.45
N ALA A 554 -10.95 -18.79 15.71
CA ALA A 554 -10.92 -18.79 14.24
C ALA A 554 -9.49 -18.59 13.70
N LEU A 555 -8.76 -17.62 14.23
CA LEU A 555 -7.37 -17.35 13.86
C LEU A 555 -6.44 -18.51 14.22
N ALA A 556 -6.63 -19.15 15.38
CA ALA A 556 -5.87 -20.34 15.75
C ALA A 556 -6.07 -21.49 14.74
N ARG A 557 -7.30 -21.69 14.23
CA ARG A 557 -7.59 -22.69 13.19
C ARG A 557 -6.94 -22.36 11.84
N VAL A 558 -6.95 -21.09 11.45
CA VAL A 558 -6.27 -20.63 10.23
C VAL A 558 -4.76 -20.84 10.33
N ASN A 559 -4.17 -20.53 11.49
CA ASN A 559 -2.73 -20.71 11.71
C ASN A 559 -2.34 -22.20 11.74
N ALA A 560 -3.22 -23.08 12.27
CA ALA A 560 -2.99 -24.52 12.29
C ALA A 560 -3.17 -25.21 10.91
N ALA A 561 -3.68 -24.50 9.92
CA ALA A 561 -3.92 -25.02 8.57
C ALA A 561 -2.77 -24.73 7.58
N ASP A 562 -1.64 -24.22 8.09
CA ASP A 562 -0.42 -23.91 7.31
C ASP A 562 -0.70 -23.04 6.06
N ILE A 563 -1.66 -22.11 6.17
CA ILE A 563 -2.03 -21.22 5.08
C ILE A 563 -0.95 -20.16 4.92
N PRO A 564 -0.42 -19.94 3.70
CA PRO A 564 0.61 -18.94 3.44
C PRO A 564 0.22 -17.54 3.94
N VAL A 565 1.21 -16.74 4.27
CA VAL A 565 1.03 -15.35 4.72
C VAL A 565 0.95 -14.40 3.54
N ASP A 566 1.81 -14.62 2.52
CA ASP A 566 1.86 -13.83 1.30
C ASP A 566 2.21 -14.70 0.08
N VAL A 567 2.49 -14.06 -1.04
CA VAL A 567 2.87 -14.71 -2.30
C VAL A 567 4.24 -14.23 -2.76
N ARG A 568 4.93 -15.05 -3.55
CA ARG A 568 6.10 -14.68 -4.33
C ARG A 568 5.83 -14.94 -5.80
N PHE A 569 6.34 -14.06 -6.67
CA PHE A 569 6.05 -14.15 -8.08
C PHE A 569 7.14 -14.87 -8.87
N GLU A 570 6.71 -15.82 -9.71
CA GLU A 570 7.45 -16.31 -10.85
C GLU A 570 7.09 -15.40 -12.01
N GLN A 571 8.03 -14.57 -12.48
CA GLN A 571 7.76 -13.46 -13.38
C GLN A 571 8.89 -13.23 -14.39
N GLY A 572 8.67 -12.37 -15.36
CA GLY A 572 9.65 -11.92 -16.35
C GLY A 572 9.25 -12.26 -17.79
N ALA A 573 10.05 -11.79 -18.75
CA ALA A 573 9.75 -11.90 -20.18
C ALA A 573 9.50 -13.36 -20.62
N GLY A 574 10.29 -14.32 -20.12
CA GLY A 574 10.10 -15.74 -20.45
C GLY A 574 8.76 -16.31 -19.97
N VAL A 575 8.23 -15.86 -18.81
CA VAL A 575 6.91 -16.26 -18.29
C VAL A 575 5.79 -15.70 -19.16
N LEU A 576 5.99 -14.49 -19.69
CA LEU A 576 5.03 -13.80 -20.55
C LEU A 576 5.09 -14.23 -22.03
N GLY A 577 6.11 -15.04 -22.41
CA GLY A 577 6.32 -15.46 -23.81
C GLY A 577 6.82 -14.33 -24.71
N LEU A 578 7.59 -13.41 -24.17
CA LEU A 578 8.22 -12.25 -24.86
C LEU A 578 9.64 -12.59 -25.31
#